data_c7c273e0ab92b37cf046de224f232eda
#
_entry.id   c7c273e0ab92b37cf046de224f232eda
#
_cell.length_a   1.000
_cell.length_b   1.000
_cell.length_c   1.000
_cell.angle_alpha   90.00
_cell.angle_beta   90.00
_cell.angle_gamma   90.00
#
_symmetry.space_group_name_H-M   'P 1'
#
loop_
_entity.id
_entity.type
_entity.pdbx_description
1 polymer ?
#
loop_
_entity_poly.entity_id
_entity_poly.type
_entity_poly.pdbx_seq_one_letter_code
_entity_poly.pdbx_strand_id
1 'polypeptide(L)'
;MTHVFFGLQTVPIPPAAAEQAGLPEGLFVQAVTPGGPAATAGLRAEDVITKIDGMPATSNIQLQELTLTKKPGDTVSIEYTRAGQSATATVTLAAQP
;
A
#
# COMPACT_ATOMS: atom_id res chain seq x y z
N MET A 1 -7.63 -11.46 -19.74
CA MET A 1 -6.53 -10.60 -19.32
C MET A 1 -6.19 -10.88 -17.86
N THR A 2 -4.90 -10.93 -17.57
CA THR A 2 -4.44 -11.19 -16.21
C THR A 2 -4.29 -9.87 -15.48
N HIS A 3 -4.97 -9.76 -14.33
CA HIS A 3 -4.83 -8.61 -13.47
C HIS A 3 -3.87 -8.94 -12.34
N VAL A 4 -3.12 -7.95 -11.89
CA VAL A 4 -2.28 -8.08 -10.71
C VAL A 4 -3.02 -7.50 -9.51
N PHE A 5 -2.57 -7.85 -8.29
CA PHE A 5 -3.17 -7.33 -7.08
C PHE A 5 -2.10 -7.14 -6.01
N PHE A 6 -2.37 -6.22 -5.09
CA PHE A 6 -1.48 -5.98 -3.95
C PHE A 6 -1.78 -6.87 -2.77
N GLY A 7 -3.02 -7.29 -2.62
CA GLY A 7 -3.43 -8.10 -1.49
C GLY A 7 -3.61 -7.31 -0.22
N LEU A 8 -4.07 -6.06 -0.33
CA LEU A 8 -4.35 -5.24 0.83
C LEU A 8 -5.57 -4.36 0.60
N GLN A 9 -6.19 -3.96 1.70
CA GLN A 9 -7.30 -3.01 1.70
C GLN A 9 -6.86 -1.75 2.41
N THR A 10 -7.03 -0.62 1.74
CA THR A 10 -6.61 0.68 2.27
C THR A 10 -7.74 1.68 2.21
N VAL A 11 -7.67 2.67 3.11
CA VAL A 11 -8.56 3.82 3.09
C VAL A 11 -7.71 5.08 3.17
N PRO A 12 -8.06 6.14 2.41
CA PRO A 12 -7.36 7.41 2.54
C PRO A 12 -7.59 8.00 3.93
N ILE A 13 -6.53 8.59 4.50
CA ILE A 13 -6.62 9.26 5.79
C ILE A 13 -6.89 10.73 5.52
N PRO A 14 -8.03 11.30 5.97
CA PRO A 14 -8.26 12.73 5.84
C PRO A 14 -7.20 13.52 6.62
N PRO A 15 -6.76 14.70 6.12
CA PRO A 15 -5.74 15.47 6.82
C PRO A 15 -6.09 15.78 8.28
N ALA A 16 -7.35 16.10 8.57
CA ALA A 16 -7.77 16.38 9.94
C ALA A 16 -7.63 15.15 10.84
N ALA A 17 -7.99 13.97 10.33
CA ALA A 17 -7.85 12.74 11.10
C ALA A 17 -6.38 12.38 11.31
N ALA A 18 -5.53 12.61 10.31
CA ALA A 18 -4.11 12.37 10.44
C ALA A 18 -3.49 13.25 11.52
N GLU A 19 -3.85 14.53 11.56
CA GLU A 19 -3.36 15.44 12.60
C GLU A 19 -3.79 15.01 13.99
N GLN A 20 -5.07 14.64 14.15
CA GLN A 20 -5.60 14.23 15.43
C GLN A 20 -4.96 12.95 15.96
N ALA A 21 -4.65 12.03 15.07
CA ALA A 21 -4.04 10.76 15.44
C ALA A 21 -2.52 10.81 15.49
N GLY A 22 -1.91 11.93 15.08
CA GLY A 22 -0.46 12.03 14.99
C GLY A 22 0.15 11.16 13.89
N LEU A 23 -0.64 10.86 12.85
CA LEU A 23 -0.21 10.04 11.74
C LEU A 23 0.17 10.89 10.53
N PRO A 24 1.07 10.41 9.65
CA PRO A 24 1.31 11.09 8.40
C PRO A 24 0.10 10.96 7.47
N GLU A 25 -0.01 11.87 6.51
CA GLU A 25 -1.00 11.72 5.46
C GLU A 25 -0.64 10.53 4.58
N GLY A 26 -1.65 9.77 4.16
CA GLY A 26 -1.43 8.61 3.32
C GLY A 26 -2.63 7.69 3.32
N LEU A 27 -2.35 6.40 3.06
CA LEU A 27 -3.37 5.37 3.01
C LEU A 27 -3.22 4.46 4.22
N PHE A 28 -4.29 4.34 5.00
CA PHE A 28 -4.32 3.45 6.16
C PHE A 28 -4.62 2.03 5.70
N VAL A 29 -3.78 1.08 6.09
CA VAL A 29 -3.98 -0.32 5.73
C VAL A 29 -4.96 -0.94 6.73
N GLN A 30 -6.14 -1.29 6.24
CA GLN A 30 -7.17 -1.92 7.08
C GLN A 30 -6.94 -3.42 7.21
N ALA A 31 -6.52 -4.06 6.14
CA ALA A 31 -6.33 -5.50 6.14
C ALA A 31 -5.32 -5.90 5.07
N VAL A 32 -4.63 -6.99 5.30
CA VAL A 32 -3.68 -7.56 4.35
C VAL A 32 -4.09 -9.01 4.10
N THR A 33 -4.20 -9.39 2.83
CA THR A 33 -4.55 -10.76 2.45
C THR A 33 -3.40 -11.70 2.81
N PRO A 34 -3.63 -12.72 3.66
CA PRO A 34 -2.57 -13.67 4.00
C PRO A 34 -2.03 -14.36 2.74
N GLY A 35 -0.71 -14.42 2.63
CA GLY A 35 -0.07 -15.03 1.47
C GLY A 35 -0.06 -14.16 0.22
N GLY A 36 -0.65 -12.96 0.27
CA GLY A 36 -0.64 -12.05 -0.86
C GLY A 36 0.66 -11.27 -0.99
N PRO A 37 0.80 -10.49 -2.08
CA PRO A 37 2.05 -9.75 -2.34
C PRO A 37 2.43 -8.79 -1.21
N ALA A 38 1.47 -8.05 -0.67
CA ALA A 38 1.75 -7.10 0.41
C ALA A 38 2.18 -7.82 1.69
N ALA A 39 1.51 -8.92 2.03
CA ALA A 39 1.88 -9.71 3.21
C ALA A 39 3.28 -10.29 3.05
N THR A 40 3.62 -10.78 1.88
CA THR A 40 4.94 -11.34 1.58
C THR A 40 6.02 -10.26 1.69
N ALA A 41 5.69 -9.02 1.35
CA ALA A 41 6.61 -7.89 1.46
C ALA A 41 6.79 -7.40 2.91
N GLY A 42 5.96 -7.86 3.84
CA GLY A 42 6.05 -7.48 5.24
C GLY A 42 5.06 -6.41 5.67
N LEU A 43 4.14 -6.02 4.82
CA LEU A 43 3.10 -5.06 5.19
C LEU A 43 2.08 -5.71 6.12
N ARG A 44 1.52 -4.92 7.02
CA ARG A 44 0.56 -5.40 8.01
C ARG A 44 -0.59 -4.41 8.15
N ALA A 45 -1.68 -4.88 8.75
CA ALA A 45 -2.78 -4.00 9.12
C ALA A 45 -2.27 -2.91 10.06
N GLU A 46 -2.86 -1.73 9.96
CA GLU A 46 -2.52 -0.53 10.74
C GLU A 46 -1.26 0.20 10.27
N ASP A 47 -0.59 -0.27 9.22
CA ASP A 47 0.46 0.50 8.58
C ASP A 47 -0.16 1.68 7.83
N VAL A 48 0.60 2.77 7.70
CA VAL A 48 0.19 3.92 6.90
C VAL A 48 1.12 4.02 5.71
N ILE A 49 0.58 3.87 4.51
CA ILE A 49 1.36 4.00 3.29
C ILE A 49 1.49 5.47 2.96
N THR A 50 2.71 5.97 2.92
CA THR A 50 2.99 7.39 2.68
C THR A 50 3.43 7.66 1.25
N LYS A 51 4.08 6.70 0.61
CA LYS A 51 4.51 6.83 -0.79
C LYS A 51 4.34 5.52 -1.52
N ILE A 52 4.03 5.62 -2.80
CA ILE A 52 3.90 4.48 -3.70
C ILE A 52 4.78 4.80 -4.91
N ASP A 53 5.83 3.99 -5.11
CA ASP A 53 6.76 4.13 -6.24
C ASP A 53 7.37 5.53 -6.33
N GLY A 54 7.66 6.13 -5.16
CA GLY A 54 8.24 7.46 -5.06
C GLY A 54 7.24 8.61 -5.11
N MET A 55 5.94 8.32 -5.30
CA MET A 55 4.89 9.32 -5.38
C MET A 55 4.06 9.32 -4.10
N PRO A 56 3.60 10.51 -3.64
CA PRO A 56 2.77 10.56 -2.44
C PRO A 56 1.53 9.68 -2.56
N ALA A 57 1.23 8.91 -1.52
CA ALA A 57 0.06 8.06 -1.47
C ALA A 57 -1.12 8.89 -0.97
N THR A 58 -2.02 9.27 -1.86
CA THR A 58 -3.15 10.15 -1.52
C THR A 58 -4.51 9.51 -1.78
N SER A 59 -4.56 8.41 -2.55
CA SER A 59 -5.83 7.81 -2.94
C SER A 59 -5.65 6.34 -3.27
N ASN A 60 -6.69 5.55 -2.99
CA ASN A 60 -6.75 4.15 -3.40
C ASN A 60 -6.67 3.98 -4.92
N ILE A 61 -7.04 5.02 -5.67
CA ILE A 61 -7.00 4.97 -7.13
C ILE A 61 -5.58 4.73 -7.61
N GLN A 62 -4.57 5.25 -6.91
CA GLN A 62 -3.18 5.03 -7.28
C GLN A 62 -2.83 3.53 -7.29
N LEU A 63 -3.29 2.79 -6.29
CA LEU A 63 -3.08 1.35 -6.24
C LEU A 63 -3.81 0.64 -7.37
N GLN A 64 -5.05 1.06 -7.67
CA GLN A 64 -5.82 0.49 -8.76
C GLN A 64 -5.15 0.74 -10.11
N GLU A 65 -4.63 1.94 -10.34
CA GLU A 65 -3.94 2.26 -11.57
C GLU A 65 -2.70 1.38 -11.77
N LEU A 66 -1.95 1.12 -10.70
CA LEU A 66 -0.80 0.24 -10.78
C LEU A 66 -1.21 -1.18 -11.13
N THR A 67 -2.34 -1.66 -10.63
CA THR A 67 -2.82 -3.01 -10.97
C THR A 67 -3.22 -3.12 -12.44
N LEU A 68 -3.56 -2.01 -13.08
CA LEU A 68 -3.93 -1.99 -14.50
C LEU A 68 -2.72 -1.86 -15.42
N THR A 69 -1.64 -1.24 -14.93
CA THR A 69 -0.46 -0.94 -15.77
C THR A 69 0.70 -1.88 -15.53
N LYS A 70 0.77 -2.52 -14.36
CA LYS A 70 1.85 -3.45 -14.02
C LYS A 70 1.49 -4.87 -14.41
N LYS A 71 2.51 -5.71 -14.51
CA LYS A 71 2.37 -7.12 -14.86
C LYS A 71 2.75 -7.99 -13.67
N PRO A 72 2.31 -9.26 -13.62
CA PRO A 72 2.79 -10.18 -12.59
C PRO A 72 4.31 -10.26 -12.63
N GLY A 73 4.93 -10.18 -11.45
CA GLY A 73 6.38 -10.16 -11.33
C GLY A 73 6.99 -8.77 -11.26
N ASP A 74 6.24 -7.73 -11.65
CA ASP A 74 6.71 -6.35 -11.49
C ASP A 74 6.75 -5.99 -10.00
N THR A 75 7.65 -5.09 -9.64
CA THR A 75 7.80 -4.65 -8.26
C THR A 75 7.36 -3.21 -8.10
N VAL A 76 6.83 -2.91 -6.91
CA VAL A 76 6.43 -1.55 -6.53
C VAL A 76 7.06 -1.25 -5.19
N SER A 77 7.73 -0.10 -5.10
CA SER A 77 8.30 0.37 -3.84
C SER A 77 7.22 1.09 -3.04
N ILE A 78 7.00 0.64 -1.81
CA ILE A 78 6.01 1.25 -0.92
C ILE A 78 6.71 1.74 0.33
N GLU A 79 6.62 3.04 0.57
CA GLU A 79 7.09 3.63 1.81
C GLU A 79 5.93 3.73 2.78
N TYR A 80 6.13 3.23 3.99
CA TYR A 80 5.07 3.18 4.99
C TYR A 80 5.62 3.56 6.36
N THR A 81 4.71 3.95 7.24
CA THR A 81 5.02 4.27 8.63
C THR A 81 4.34 3.24 9.53
N ARG A 82 5.12 2.69 10.45
CA ARG A 82 4.62 1.74 11.46
C ARG A 82 5.15 2.19 12.82
N ALA A 83 4.23 2.41 13.76
CA ALA A 83 4.61 2.83 15.13
C ALA A 83 5.52 4.06 15.14
N GLY A 84 5.26 5.01 14.23
CA GLY A 84 6.03 6.26 14.14
C GLY A 84 7.34 6.15 13.39
N GLN A 85 7.67 4.98 12.84
CA GLN A 85 8.90 4.79 12.09
C GLN A 85 8.60 4.52 10.62
N SER A 86 9.34 5.19 9.75
CA SER A 86 9.24 4.99 8.32
C SER A 86 10.07 3.79 7.88
N ALA A 87 9.54 3.04 6.93
CA ALA A 87 10.25 1.93 6.31
C ALA A 87 9.82 1.81 4.86
N THR A 88 10.58 1.05 4.08
CA THR A 88 10.25 0.82 2.67
C THR A 88 10.11 -0.69 2.46
N ALA A 89 9.05 -1.07 1.76
CA ALA A 89 8.83 -2.46 1.35
C ALA A 89 8.78 -2.52 -0.17
N THR A 90 9.35 -3.58 -0.73
CA THR A 90 9.24 -3.85 -2.15
C THR A 90 8.19 -4.95 -2.34
N VAL A 91 7.09 -4.59 -2.98
CA VAL A 91 5.99 -5.52 -3.21
C VAL A 91 6.14 -6.09 -4.61
N THR A 92 6.24 -7.42 -4.72
CA THR A 92 6.24 -8.11 -6.00
C THR A 92 4.81 -8.48 -6.32
N LEU A 93 4.27 -7.90 -7.39
CA LEU A 93 2.87 -8.12 -7.76
C LEU A 93 2.68 -9.53 -8.30
N ALA A 94 1.54 -10.11 -7.96
CA ALA A 94 1.18 -11.45 -8.40
C ALA A 94 -0.10 -11.40 -9.21
N ALA A 95 -0.29 -12.43 -10.05
CA ALA A 95 -1.53 -12.56 -10.80
C ALA A 95 -2.69 -12.77 -9.82
N GLN A 96 -3.82 -12.12 -10.13
CA GLN A 96 -5.03 -12.30 -9.33
C GLN A 96 -5.57 -13.71 -9.55
N PRO A 97 -5.85 -14.43 -8.45
CA PRO A 97 -6.36 -15.80 -8.59
C PRO A 97 -7.76 -15.85 -9.21
#